data_3d43f3dd44cc49583102998833b063b5
#
_entry.id   3d43f3dd44cc49583102998833b063b5
#
_cell.length_a   1.000
_cell.length_b   1.000
_cell.length_c   1.000
_cell.angle_alpha   90.00
_cell.angle_beta   90.00
_cell.angle_gamma   90.00
#
_symmetry.space_group_name_H-M   'P 1'
#
loop_
_entity.id
_entity.type
_entity.pdbx_description
1 polymer ?
#
loop_
_entity_poly.entity_id
_entity_poly.type
_entity_poly.pdbx_seq_one_letter_code
_entity_poly.pdbx_strand_id
1 'polypeptide(L)'
;PGAEDVLPAPLPPYRVLTGMADRFGRTLAYRREAAGDLAGEITGVTDGAGREFRLVLTTQAQRAEEARKPHTASLSSPDSPRPLSAPSFPDTLPGTEYGADSGIRLSAVWLMHDPEYPENLPAATLVCYDWTPRGELAAVYDRSGTQMRHFTYDDKYRGRMVGHRYAGRPEMRYRYDDAGRVVEQL
;
A
#
# COMPACT_ATOMS: atom_id res chain seq x y z
N PRO A 1 -5.79 29.54 -19.08
CA PRO A 1 -5.90 28.16 -19.49
C PRO A 1 -5.98 27.31 -18.22
N GLY A 2 -7.16 26.72 -17.97
CA GLY A 2 -7.42 25.94 -16.76
C GLY A 2 -6.88 24.52 -16.91
N ALA A 3 -6.80 23.79 -15.79
CA ALA A 3 -6.42 22.38 -15.73
C ALA A 3 -7.30 21.45 -16.60
N GLU A 4 -8.34 21.99 -17.21
CA GLU A 4 -9.24 21.31 -18.14
C GLU A 4 -8.56 20.83 -19.43
N ASP A 5 -7.48 21.49 -19.84
CA ASP A 5 -6.75 21.17 -21.07
C ASP A 5 -5.76 19.99 -20.91
N VAL A 6 -5.61 19.46 -19.70
CA VAL A 6 -4.58 18.44 -19.38
C VAL A 6 -5.18 17.06 -19.07
N LEU A 7 -6.49 16.98 -18.81
CA LEU A 7 -7.14 15.71 -18.48
C LEU A 7 -8.02 15.22 -19.64
N PRO A 8 -7.76 14.03 -20.19
CA PRO A 8 -8.55 13.47 -21.28
C PRO A 8 -9.96 12.99 -20.85
N ALA A 9 -10.26 13.03 -19.56
CA ALA A 9 -11.55 12.68 -19.00
C ALA A 9 -12.26 13.93 -18.44
N PRO A 10 -13.59 13.98 -18.39
CA PRO A 10 -14.30 15.09 -17.75
C PRO A 10 -13.84 15.23 -16.30
N LEU A 11 -13.55 16.46 -15.89
CA LEU A 11 -13.15 16.73 -14.52
C LEU A 11 -14.27 16.30 -13.56
N PRO A 12 -13.90 15.69 -12.42
CA PRO A 12 -14.88 15.40 -11.38
C PRO A 12 -15.55 16.72 -10.91
N PRO A 13 -16.76 16.67 -10.37
CA PRO A 13 -17.49 17.84 -9.90
C PRO A 13 -16.85 18.53 -8.69
N TYR A 14 -15.69 18.08 -8.24
CA TYR A 14 -14.90 18.61 -7.13
C TYR A 14 -13.46 18.86 -7.58
N ARG A 15 -12.78 19.77 -6.90
CA ARG A 15 -11.38 20.06 -7.15
C ARG A 15 -10.50 18.97 -6.55
N VAL A 16 -9.48 18.56 -7.29
CA VAL A 16 -8.47 17.62 -6.79
C VAL A 16 -7.28 18.35 -6.17
N LEU A 17 -6.70 17.76 -5.14
CA LEU A 17 -5.49 18.25 -4.50
C LEU A 17 -4.29 18.09 -5.45
N THR A 18 -3.59 19.18 -5.75
CA THR A 18 -2.41 19.18 -6.62
C THR A 18 -1.09 19.34 -5.85
N GLY A 19 -1.15 19.72 -4.60
CA GLY A 19 0.02 19.91 -3.76
C GLY A 19 -0.33 20.32 -2.35
N MET A 20 0.68 20.40 -1.51
CA MET A 20 0.61 20.88 -0.12
C MET A 20 1.77 21.81 0.15
N ALA A 21 1.55 22.79 1.01
CA ALA A 21 2.60 23.64 1.56
C ALA A 21 2.38 23.86 3.05
N ASP A 22 3.45 23.84 3.82
CA ASP A 22 3.38 24.17 5.22
C ASP A 22 3.70 25.66 5.46
N ARG A 23 3.54 26.12 6.70
CA ARG A 23 3.81 27.50 7.09
C ARG A 23 5.28 27.93 6.95
N PHE A 24 6.20 26.99 6.76
CA PHE A 24 7.64 27.23 6.57
C PHE A 24 8.05 27.23 5.10
N GLY A 25 7.10 27.13 4.16
CA GLY A 25 7.36 27.12 2.73
C GLY A 25 7.84 25.77 2.19
N ARG A 26 7.80 24.69 2.98
CA ARG A 26 8.05 23.33 2.47
C ARG A 26 6.86 22.88 1.63
N THR A 27 7.13 22.38 0.45
CA THR A 27 6.10 22.05 -0.54
C THR A 27 6.16 20.59 -0.96
N LEU A 28 5.00 20.04 -1.31
CA LEU A 28 4.82 18.81 -2.06
C LEU A 28 3.95 19.11 -3.27
N ALA A 29 4.38 18.67 -4.45
CA ALA A 29 3.56 18.71 -5.66
C ALA A 29 3.20 17.28 -6.07
N TYR A 30 1.95 17.07 -6.49
CA TYR A 30 1.45 15.75 -6.87
C TYR A 30 1.26 15.64 -8.37
N ARG A 31 1.66 14.50 -8.93
CA ARG A 31 1.31 14.08 -10.26
C ARG A 31 0.28 12.96 -10.18
N ARG A 32 -0.82 13.12 -10.92
CA ARG A 32 -1.89 12.13 -10.98
C ARG A 32 -1.84 11.35 -12.28
N GLU A 33 -2.28 10.09 -12.21
CA GLU A 33 -2.42 9.25 -13.38
C GLU A 33 -3.56 9.78 -14.26
N ALA A 34 -3.28 9.89 -15.58
CA ALA A 34 -4.22 10.50 -16.51
C ALA A 34 -5.29 9.52 -17.02
N ALA A 35 -4.99 8.22 -17.06
CA ALA A 35 -5.85 7.20 -17.65
C ALA A 35 -5.64 5.83 -17.02
N GLY A 36 -6.49 4.87 -17.38
CA GLY A 36 -6.41 3.47 -16.92
C GLY A 36 -7.04 3.25 -15.55
N ASP A 37 -6.74 2.11 -14.95
CA ASP A 37 -7.33 1.69 -13.67
C ASP A 37 -6.94 2.58 -12.48
N LEU A 38 -5.86 3.35 -12.63
CA LEU A 38 -5.37 4.26 -11.61
C LEU A 38 -5.68 5.73 -11.93
N ALA A 39 -6.54 6.01 -12.91
CA ALA A 39 -6.88 7.38 -13.31
C ALA A 39 -7.31 8.23 -12.10
N GLY A 40 -6.70 9.41 -11.98
CA GLY A 40 -6.95 10.34 -10.87
C GLY A 40 -6.15 10.06 -9.60
N GLU A 41 -5.51 8.91 -9.47
CA GLU A 41 -4.69 8.57 -8.32
C GLU A 41 -3.33 9.27 -8.37
N ILE A 42 -2.77 9.58 -7.19
CA ILE A 42 -1.43 10.19 -7.09
C ILE A 42 -0.39 9.10 -7.29
N THR A 43 0.42 9.20 -8.35
CA THR A 43 1.51 8.27 -8.67
C THR A 43 2.89 8.92 -8.67
N GLY A 44 2.95 10.23 -8.53
CA GLY A 44 4.19 10.97 -8.41
C GLY A 44 4.11 12.06 -7.37
N VAL A 45 5.22 12.31 -6.69
CA VAL A 45 5.37 13.38 -5.70
C VAL A 45 6.71 14.06 -5.93
N THR A 46 6.72 15.40 -5.98
CA THR A 46 7.95 16.20 -5.97
C THR A 46 7.96 17.01 -4.68
N ASP A 47 9.04 16.96 -3.92
CA ASP A 47 9.20 17.76 -2.70
C ASP A 47 9.83 19.12 -2.99
N GLY A 48 9.93 19.95 -1.96
CA GLY A 48 10.50 21.30 -2.08
C GLY A 48 12.00 21.33 -2.37
N ALA A 49 12.72 20.22 -2.20
CA ALA A 49 14.12 20.05 -2.57
C ALA A 49 14.30 19.56 -4.03
N GLY A 50 13.21 19.38 -4.77
CA GLY A 50 13.22 18.89 -6.14
C GLY A 50 13.41 17.39 -6.27
N ARG A 51 13.33 16.61 -5.18
CA ARG A 51 13.35 15.15 -5.23
C ARG A 51 12.02 14.64 -5.78
N GLU A 52 12.11 13.67 -6.68
CA GLU A 52 10.95 13.07 -7.32
C GLU A 52 10.78 11.63 -6.85
N PHE A 53 9.58 11.33 -6.38
CA PHE A 53 9.17 10.01 -5.89
C PHE A 53 8.11 9.43 -6.80
N ARG A 54 8.19 8.13 -7.02
CA ARG A 54 7.14 7.36 -7.68
C ARG A 54 6.39 6.52 -6.64
N LEU A 55 5.06 6.63 -6.63
CA LEU A 55 4.18 5.80 -5.85
C LEU A 55 3.65 4.67 -6.73
N VAL A 56 3.98 3.44 -6.39
CA VAL A 56 3.47 2.26 -7.09
C VAL A 56 2.19 1.83 -6.40
N LEU A 57 1.07 2.04 -7.08
CA LEU A 57 -0.25 1.62 -6.62
C LEU A 57 -0.63 0.30 -7.28
N THR A 58 -1.30 -0.56 -6.54
CA THR A 58 -1.84 -1.82 -7.05
C THR A 58 -3.34 -1.90 -6.83
N THR A 59 -4.04 -2.48 -7.79
CA THR A 59 -5.46 -2.81 -7.66
C THR A 59 -5.64 -4.14 -6.93
N GLN A 60 -6.84 -4.37 -6.41
CA GLN A 60 -7.16 -5.66 -5.79
C GLN A 60 -7.02 -6.81 -6.79
N ALA A 61 -7.44 -6.62 -8.04
CA ALA A 61 -7.31 -7.61 -9.10
C ALA A 61 -5.85 -7.98 -9.40
N GLN A 62 -4.95 -6.99 -9.43
CA GLN A 62 -3.52 -7.22 -9.63
C GLN A 62 -2.92 -8.04 -8.49
N ARG A 63 -3.26 -7.73 -7.24
CA ARG A 63 -2.80 -8.50 -6.08
C ARG A 63 -3.36 -9.92 -6.06
N ALA A 64 -4.62 -10.10 -6.46
CA ALA A 64 -5.25 -11.41 -6.60
C ALA A 64 -4.57 -12.25 -7.68
N GLU A 65 -4.24 -11.65 -8.82
CA GLU A 65 -3.50 -12.33 -9.90
C GLU A 65 -2.09 -12.74 -9.45
N GLU A 66 -1.37 -11.84 -8.77
CA GLU A 66 -0.04 -12.14 -8.24
C GLU A 66 -0.08 -13.30 -7.23
N ALA A 67 -1.09 -13.34 -6.37
CA ALA A 67 -1.28 -14.43 -5.41
C ALA A 67 -1.60 -15.78 -6.06
N ARG A 68 -2.14 -15.78 -7.29
CA ARG A 68 -2.42 -17.00 -8.06
C ARG A 68 -1.20 -17.54 -8.80
N LYS A 69 -0.17 -16.72 -9.02
CA LYS A 69 1.05 -17.18 -9.68
C LYS A 69 1.71 -18.25 -8.82
N PRO A 70 2.09 -19.40 -9.40
CA PRO A 70 2.83 -20.38 -8.63
C PRO A 70 4.13 -19.73 -8.17
N HIS A 71 4.34 -19.65 -6.89
CA HIS A 71 5.67 -19.42 -6.38
C HIS A 71 6.54 -20.52 -6.96
N THR A 72 7.56 -20.18 -7.74
CA THR A 72 8.66 -21.07 -8.04
C THR A 72 9.41 -21.26 -6.73
N ALA A 73 8.74 -21.96 -5.81
CA ALA A 73 9.33 -22.42 -4.58
C ALA A 73 10.37 -23.47 -4.93
N SER A 74 11.60 -23.23 -4.52
CA SER A 74 12.63 -24.23 -4.44
C SER A 74 12.04 -25.55 -3.95
N LEU A 75 12.41 -26.61 -4.63
CA LEU A 75 12.16 -28.02 -4.35
C LEU A 75 11.97 -28.32 -2.85
N SER A 76 10.73 -28.26 -2.38
CA SER A 76 10.33 -28.89 -1.14
C SER A 76 9.95 -30.33 -1.43
N SER A 77 10.47 -31.22 -0.58
CA SER A 77 10.27 -32.66 -0.63
C SER A 77 8.81 -33.07 -0.86
N PRO A 78 8.55 -34.17 -1.58
CA PRO A 78 7.21 -34.64 -1.88
C PRO A 78 6.35 -35.04 -0.66
N ASP A 79 6.91 -35.01 0.54
CA ASP A 79 6.24 -35.42 1.80
C ASP A 79 5.77 -34.28 2.69
N SER A 80 5.84 -33.03 2.25
CA SER A 80 5.27 -31.93 3.04
C SER A 80 3.74 -31.94 2.90
N PRO A 81 2.97 -31.91 4.01
CA PRO A 81 1.52 -31.81 3.93
C PRO A 81 1.13 -30.57 3.14
N ARG A 82 0.31 -30.74 2.10
CA ARG A 82 -0.27 -29.63 1.34
C ARG A 82 -0.84 -28.61 2.34
N PRO A 83 -0.44 -27.35 2.26
CA PRO A 83 -1.11 -26.35 3.05
C PRO A 83 -2.60 -26.37 2.68
N LEU A 84 -3.43 -26.54 3.70
CA LEU A 84 -4.88 -26.35 3.61
C LEU A 84 -5.11 -25.05 2.86
N SER A 85 -5.92 -25.13 1.80
CA SER A 85 -6.21 -24.11 0.81
C SER A 85 -5.85 -22.69 1.22
N ALA A 86 -4.89 -22.09 0.52
CA ALA A 86 -4.60 -20.68 0.67
C ALA A 86 -5.93 -19.89 0.62
N PRO A 87 -6.15 -18.94 1.54
CA PRO A 87 -7.37 -18.17 1.55
C PRO A 87 -7.59 -17.57 0.16
N SER A 88 -8.78 -17.75 -0.38
CA SER A 88 -9.16 -17.23 -1.68
C SER A 88 -8.94 -15.72 -1.71
N PHE A 89 -8.10 -15.26 -2.62
CA PHE A 89 -7.81 -13.84 -2.81
C PHE A 89 -8.88 -13.26 -3.74
N PRO A 90 -9.81 -12.42 -3.26
CA PRO A 90 -10.87 -11.89 -4.09
C PRO A 90 -10.36 -10.83 -5.07
N ASP A 91 -11.02 -10.69 -6.22
CA ASP A 91 -10.70 -9.65 -7.20
C ASP A 91 -11.24 -8.27 -6.80
N THR A 92 -12.22 -8.23 -5.91
CA THR A 92 -12.83 -7.00 -5.40
C THR A 92 -13.00 -7.08 -3.88
N LEU A 93 -13.03 -5.92 -3.23
CA LEU A 93 -13.25 -5.82 -1.80
C LEU A 93 -14.70 -5.42 -1.49
N PRO A 94 -15.27 -5.87 -0.37
CA PRO A 94 -16.56 -5.37 0.10
C PRO A 94 -16.47 -3.88 0.43
N GLY A 95 -17.57 -3.18 0.32
CA GLY A 95 -17.68 -1.79 0.75
C GLY A 95 -17.46 -1.63 2.25
N THR A 96 -17.23 -0.41 2.67
CA THR A 96 -17.15 0.02 4.06
C THR A 96 -18.38 0.86 4.43
N GLU A 97 -18.53 1.22 5.69
CA GLU A 97 -19.59 2.14 6.12
C GLU A 97 -19.49 3.53 5.45
N TYR A 98 -18.31 3.87 4.92
CA TYR A 98 -18.03 5.14 4.24
C TYR A 98 -18.17 5.05 2.71
N GLY A 99 -18.52 3.90 2.17
CA GLY A 99 -18.71 3.68 0.75
C GLY A 99 -17.95 2.50 0.17
N ALA A 100 -17.85 2.44 -1.15
CA ALA A 100 -17.13 1.38 -1.84
C ALA A 100 -15.61 1.50 -1.61
N ASP A 101 -14.97 0.38 -1.30
CA ASP A 101 -13.51 0.30 -1.28
C ASP A 101 -13.01 0.01 -2.70
N SER A 102 -12.24 0.94 -3.29
CA SER A 102 -11.66 0.76 -4.61
C SER A 102 -10.65 -0.40 -4.69
N GLY A 103 -10.13 -0.81 -3.54
CA GLY A 103 -9.07 -1.81 -3.47
C GLY A 103 -7.70 -1.32 -3.92
N ILE A 104 -7.56 -0.06 -4.33
CA ILE A 104 -6.28 0.52 -4.71
C ILE A 104 -5.45 0.76 -3.45
N ARG A 105 -4.20 0.26 -3.45
CA ARG A 105 -3.28 0.32 -2.32
C ARG A 105 -1.89 0.76 -2.77
N LEU A 106 -1.20 1.50 -1.91
CA LEU A 106 0.22 1.81 -2.10
C LEU A 106 1.04 0.55 -1.81
N SER A 107 1.83 0.11 -2.80
CA SER A 107 2.65 -1.11 -2.69
C SER A 107 4.14 -0.83 -2.63
N ALA A 108 4.61 0.28 -3.19
CA ALA A 108 6.01 0.68 -3.12
C ALA A 108 6.20 2.17 -3.35
N VAL A 109 7.31 2.69 -2.86
CA VAL A 109 7.78 4.06 -3.13
C VAL A 109 9.20 3.99 -3.66
N TRP A 110 9.45 4.66 -4.79
CA TRP A 110 10.77 4.81 -5.40
C TRP A 110 11.24 6.25 -5.31
N LEU A 111 12.53 6.46 -5.06
CA LEU A 111 13.20 7.72 -5.35
C LEU A 111 13.69 7.68 -6.80
N MET A 112 13.08 8.53 -7.66
CA MET A 112 13.37 8.56 -9.09
C MET A 112 14.38 9.61 -9.49
N HIS A 113 14.45 10.72 -8.73
CA HIS A 113 15.37 11.82 -8.98
C HIS A 113 15.72 12.53 -7.68
N ASP A 114 17.00 12.86 -7.54
CA ASP A 114 17.54 13.69 -6.46
C ASP A 114 18.53 14.68 -7.06
N PRO A 115 18.22 15.99 -7.05
CA PRO A 115 19.12 17.01 -7.62
C PRO A 115 20.47 17.10 -6.92
N GLU A 116 20.56 16.76 -5.65
CA GLU A 116 21.79 16.76 -4.87
C GLU A 116 22.67 15.54 -5.19
N TYR A 117 22.05 14.39 -5.48
CA TYR A 117 22.74 13.13 -5.78
C TYR A 117 22.17 12.47 -7.05
N PRO A 118 22.26 13.12 -8.23
CA PRO A 118 21.56 12.64 -9.42
C PRO A 118 22.07 11.29 -9.95
N GLU A 119 23.30 10.90 -9.59
CA GLU A 119 23.93 9.66 -10.05
C GLU A 119 23.96 8.55 -8.99
N ASN A 120 23.48 8.83 -7.77
CA ASN A 120 23.50 7.92 -6.65
C ASN A 120 22.08 7.54 -6.18
N LEU A 121 21.19 7.28 -7.13
CA LEU A 121 19.83 6.86 -6.82
C LEU A 121 19.81 5.42 -6.28
N PRO A 122 18.96 5.11 -5.31
CA PRO A 122 18.79 3.75 -4.82
C PRO A 122 18.37 2.80 -5.94
N ALA A 123 18.99 1.62 -5.99
CA ALA A 123 18.63 0.54 -6.92
C ALA A 123 17.38 -0.24 -6.45
N ALA A 124 16.92 0.01 -5.24
CA ALA A 124 15.76 -0.63 -4.62
C ALA A 124 14.71 0.41 -4.21
N THR A 125 13.50 -0.05 -3.94
CA THR A 125 12.44 0.77 -3.38
C THR A 125 12.84 1.33 -2.01
N LEU A 126 12.37 2.53 -1.68
CA LEU A 126 12.56 3.12 -0.35
C LEU A 126 11.77 2.36 0.70
N VAL A 127 10.57 1.95 0.36
CA VAL A 127 9.64 1.21 1.20
C VAL A 127 8.72 0.35 0.32
N CYS A 128 8.37 -0.83 0.82
CA CYS A 128 7.35 -1.71 0.24
C CYS A 128 6.29 -2.07 1.27
N TYR A 129 5.09 -2.33 0.78
CA TYR A 129 3.94 -2.72 1.59
C TYR A 129 3.32 -3.98 1.04
N ASP A 130 3.03 -4.94 1.93
CA ASP A 130 2.20 -6.10 1.61
C ASP A 130 0.80 -5.93 2.19
N TRP A 131 -0.17 -6.47 1.47
CA TRP A 131 -1.58 -6.37 1.80
C TRP A 131 -2.21 -7.76 1.94
N THR A 132 -3.09 -7.91 2.92
CA THR A 132 -3.87 -9.15 3.07
C THR A 132 -4.85 -9.31 1.91
N PRO A 133 -5.40 -10.52 1.69
CA PRO A 133 -6.47 -10.73 0.71
C PRO A 133 -7.69 -9.83 0.91
N ARG A 134 -7.91 -9.32 2.12
CA ARG A 134 -9.01 -8.41 2.46
C ARG A 134 -8.64 -6.92 2.37
N GLY A 135 -7.44 -6.61 1.85
CA GLY A 135 -6.97 -5.23 1.66
C GLY A 135 -6.51 -4.54 2.94
N GLU A 136 -6.13 -5.29 3.95
CA GLU A 136 -5.53 -4.78 5.20
C GLU A 136 -4.01 -4.78 5.08
N LEU A 137 -3.33 -3.80 5.67
CA LEU A 137 -1.86 -3.73 5.64
C LEU A 137 -1.25 -4.89 6.42
N ALA A 138 -0.52 -5.77 5.75
CA ALA A 138 0.09 -6.96 6.35
C ALA A 138 1.53 -6.72 6.81
N ALA A 139 2.34 -6.02 6.03
CA ALA A 139 3.75 -5.82 6.32
C ALA A 139 4.31 -4.56 5.68
N VAL A 140 5.37 -4.03 6.29
CA VAL A 140 6.18 -2.91 5.78
C VAL A 140 7.63 -3.33 5.73
N TYR A 141 8.28 -3.11 4.59
CA TYR A 141 9.69 -3.41 4.35
C TYR A 141 10.48 -2.14 4.08
N ASP A 142 11.69 -2.06 4.63
CA ASP A 142 12.61 -0.95 4.33
C ASP A 142 13.36 -1.17 3.01
N ARG A 143 14.27 -0.24 2.69
CA ARG A 143 15.07 -0.31 1.45
C ARG A 143 16.02 -1.51 1.37
N SER A 144 16.35 -2.13 2.49
CA SER A 144 17.18 -3.35 2.53
C SER A 144 16.36 -4.63 2.31
N GLY A 145 15.05 -4.52 2.21
CA GLY A 145 14.13 -5.66 2.16
C GLY A 145 13.84 -6.27 3.53
N THR A 146 14.26 -5.62 4.61
CA THR A 146 13.98 -6.07 5.98
C THR A 146 12.53 -5.73 6.33
N GLN A 147 11.80 -6.73 6.85
CA GLN A 147 10.46 -6.53 7.37
C GLN A 147 10.53 -5.73 8.67
N MET A 148 10.06 -4.47 8.61
CA MET A 148 10.08 -3.54 9.73
C MET A 148 8.86 -3.66 10.62
N ARG A 149 7.72 -3.99 10.03
CA ARG A 149 6.43 -4.15 10.71
C ARG A 149 5.66 -5.28 10.10
N HIS A 150 4.93 -6.01 10.95
CA HIS A 150 3.99 -7.04 10.56
C HIS A 150 2.71 -6.91 11.37
N PHE A 151 1.57 -7.06 10.69
CA PHE A 151 0.24 -6.94 11.29
C PHE A 151 -0.57 -8.19 11.04
N THR A 152 -1.33 -8.62 12.03
CA THR A 152 -2.31 -9.70 11.93
C THR A 152 -3.69 -9.19 12.28
N TYR A 153 -4.69 -9.74 11.63
CA TYR A 153 -6.07 -9.27 11.71
C TYR A 153 -7.01 -10.39 12.11
N ASP A 154 -8.13 -10.01 12.72
CA ASP A 154 -9.21 -10.92 13.08
C ASP A 154 -9.80 -11.56 11.81
N ASP A 155 -10.06 -12.88 11.86
CA ASP A 155 -10.63 -13.62 10.73
C ASP A 155 -12.06 -13.21 10.41
N LYS A 156 -12.82 -12.80 11.42
CA LYS A 156 -14.23 -12.44 11.29
C LYS A 156 -14.45 -10.97 10.99
N TYR A 157 -13.69 -10.09 11.64
CA TYR A 157 -13.86 -8.64 11.54
C TYR A 157 -12.75 -8.01 10.74
N ARG A 158 -13.04 -7.66 9.49
CA ARG A 158 -12.10 -6.98 8.59
C ARG A 158 -11.60 -5.67 9.23
N GLY A 159 -10.28 -5.45 9.17
CA GLY A 159 -9.64 -4.25 9.70
C GLY A 159 -9.38 -4.27 11.21
N ARG A 160 -9.82 -5.31 11.93
CA ARG A 160 -9.53 -5.46 13.35
C ARG A 160 -8.16 -6.09 13.55
N MET A 161 -7.18 -5.30 13.96
CA MET A 161 -5.82 -5.77 14.22
C MET A 161 -5.76 -6.55 15.54
N VAL A 162 -5.24 -7.78 15.50
CA VAL A 162 -5.08 -8.65 16.66
C VAL A 162 -3.61 -8.88 17.01
N GLY A 163 -2.70 -8.51 16.17
CA GLY A 163 -1.26 -8.63 16.43
C GLY A 163 -0.44 -7.59 15.68
N HIS A 164 0.67 -7.20 16.28
CA HIS A 164 1.60 -6.24 15.71
C HIS A 164 3.01 -6.55 16.17
N ARG A 165 3.95 -6.59 15.24
CA ARG A 165 5.36 -6.82 15.53
C ARG A 165 6.23 -5.80 14.82
N TYR A 166 7.13 -5.16 15.58
CA TYR A 166 8.27 -4.42 15.05
C TYR A 166 9.49 -5.33 14.86
N ALA A 167 10.36 -5.00 13.92
CA ALA A 167 11.61 -5.71 13.71
C ALA A 167 12.43 -5.80 15.01
N GLY A 168 12.88 -7.00 15.35
CA GLY A 168 13.68 -7.26 16.54
C GLY A 168 12.94 -7.14 17.88
N ARG A 169 11.61 -7.04 17.85
CA ARG A 169 10.78 -6.97 19.06
C ARG A 169 9.76 -8.11 19.11
N PRO A 170 9.31 -8.50 20.33
CA PRO A 170 8.23 -9.45 20.47
C PRO A 170 6.95 -8.96 19.83
N GLU A 171 6.10 -9.88 19.40
CA GLU A 171 4.78 -9.57 18.92
C GLU A 171 3.91 -9.06 20.07
N MET A 172 3.19 -7.97 19.83
CA MET A 172 2.12 -7.48 20.71
C MET A 172 0.79 -8.03 20.22
N ARG A 173 -0.02 -8.56 21.14
CA ARG A 173 -1.35 -9.09 20.82
C ARG A 173 -2.43 -8.27 21.50
N TYR A 174 -3.58 -8.20 20.84
CA TYR A 174 -4.74 -7.44 21.31
C TYR A 174 -5.95 -8.35 21.40
N ARG A 175 -6.67 -8.23 22.51
CA ARG A 175 -7.99 -8.84 22.68
C ARG A 175 -9.07 -7.76 22.73
N TYR A 176 -10.23 -8.10 22.19
CA TYR A 176 -11.36 -7.19 22.05
C TYR A 176 -12.57 -7.73 22.80
N ASP A 177 -13.39 -6.84 23.37
CA ASP A 177 -14.70 -7.18 23.90
C ASP A 177 -15.75 -7.29 22.78
N ASP A 178 -16.97 -7.65 23.13
CA ASP A 178 -18.08 -7.79 22.17
C ASP A 178 -18.47 -6.45 21.51
N ALA A 179 -18.10 -5.33 22.12
CA ALA A 179 -18.30 -3.99 21.56
C ALA A 179 -17.15 -3.52 20.66
N GLY A 180 -16.14 -4.37 20.43
CA GLY A 180 -14.99 -4.05 19.57
C GLY A 180 -13.96 -3.12 20.22
N ARG A 181 -13.93 -3.04 21.55
CA ARG A 181 -12.92 -2.26 22.29
C ARG A 181 -11.79 -3.16 22.74
N VAL A 182 -10.55 -2.65 22.68
CA VAL A 182 -9.38 -3.36 23.21
C VAL A 182 -9.49 -3.46 24.72
N VAL A 183 -9.47 -4.68 25.25
CA VAL A 183 -9.54 -4.96 26.69
C VAL A 183 -8.24 -5.53 27.25
N GLU A 184 -7.36 -6.02 26.41
CA GLU A 184 -6.09 -6.60 26.85
C GLU A 184 -5.02 -6.41 25.75
N GLN A 185 -3.81 -6.12 26.20
CA GLN A 185 -2.60 -6.05 25.38
C GLN A 185 -1.56 -6.99 26.02
N LEU A 186 -1.07 -7.95 25.23
CA LEU A 186 -0.11 -8.98 25.66
C LEU A 186 1.22 -8.82 24.93
#